data_f536c8401b812ebef4867509e9ab6605
#
_entry.id   f536c8401b812ebef4867509e9ab6605
#
_cell.length_a   1.000
_cell.length_b   1.000
_cell.length_c   1.000
_cell.angle_alpha   90.00
_cell.angle_beta   90.00
_cell.angle_gamma   90.00
#
_symmetry.space_group_name_H-M   'P 1'
#
loop_
_entity.id
_entity.type
_entity.pdbx_description
1 polymer ?
#
loop_
_entity_poly.entity_id
_entity_poly.type
_entity_poly.pdbx_seq_one_letter_code
_entity_poly.pdbx_strand_id
1 'polypeptide(L)'
;MNTQKTIKLYDTTPYETTFTATVLSCEKCLNDNITSQSQKRESAQNVEQSIDKTIYTIYKVILDQTLFFPEEGGQSPDKGTINGMEVVDVQINNDVVEHYVALPSQTIETSAGTELQQTDITDQFTSSSATAPIFPNATITGTIDWEHRFSNMQQHSAEHIFSGTVHRDYHLNNVGFHLSDNIVTMDFDGILTTEQIEDIEWKVNQAIAENVEIDARYPDKEELKKLTYRSKIEIDGPVRIVTIPGYDVCACCAPHVKRTGEIGILKVMTVQNYKGGVRISILCGFRALKAFREKNKVVSQLTNYLSTNQENVFDRVSQLKDTNQNLKLQIGILKQEAMLGKIETIPVEKENVILIEEDLDTAIVRNVVNALVEKHSGICGVFVGGDEEGYRFILGSKTKDCRETATQLREAFGAKGGGSQVMIQGSLAASKEKILSFFLE
;
A
#
# COMPACT_ATOMS: atom_id res chain seq x y z
N MET A 1 35.97 -23.32 4.44
CA MET A 1 36.79 -22.14 4.79
C MET A 1 36.18 -21.52 6.04
N ASN A 2 36.99 -21.26 7.09
CA ASN A 2 36.48 -20.61 8.29
C ASN A 2 36.26 -19.13 7.94
N THR A 3 35.03 -18.77 7.59
CA THR A 3 34.68 -17.37 7.28
C THR A 3 34.77 -16.56 8.59
N GLN A 4 35.63 -15.57 8.60
CA GLN A 4 35.80 -14.66 9.73
C GLN A 4 34.47 -13.93 9.97
N LYS A 5 33.95 -13.95 11.22
CA LYS A 5 32.74 -13.20 11.59
C LYS A 5 32.98 -11.70 11.45
N THR A 6 31.96 -10.97 10.98
CA THR A 6 32.02 -9.51 10.88
C THR A 6 31.83 -8.87 12.26
N ILE A 7 32.68 -7.90 12.62
CA ILE A 7 32.51 -7.10 13.84
C ILE A 7 31.35 -6.13 13.63
N LYS A 8 30.32 -6.26 14.47
CA LYS A 8 29.05 -5.52 14.40
C LYS A 8 29.17 -4.18 15.14
N LEU A 9 29.72 -3.14 14.50
CA LEU A 9 29.90 -1.81 15.11
C LEU A 9 28.55 -1.17 15.48
N TYR A 10 27.47 -1.48 14.75
CA TYR A 10 26.12 -1.00 15.06
C TYR A 10 25.58 -1.46 16.42
N ASP A 11 26.15 -2.50 17.04
CA ASP A 11 25.76 -2.95 18.38
C ASP A 11 26.28 -2.03 19.48
N THR A 12 27.45 -1.44 19.27
CA THR A 12 28.19 -0.64 20.28
C THR A 12 28.19 0.85 20.02
N THR A 13 28.20 1.24 18.73
CA THR A 13 28.25 2.66 18.31
C THR A 13 27.15 3.00 17.30
N PRO A 14 25.86 2.78 17.62
CA PRO A 14 24.75 2.93 16.67
C PRO A 14 24.54 4.36 16.15
N TYR A 15 25.17 5.37 16.77
CA TYR A 15 25.11 6.79 16.39
C TYR A 15 26.25 7.22 15.48
N GLU A 16 27.25 6.38 15.26
CA GLU A 16 28.29 6.69 14.28
C GLU A 16 27.72 6.52 12.86
N THR A 17 28.12 7.42 11.99
CA THR A 17 27.64 7.48 10.60
C THR A 17 28.69 7.10 9.57
N THR A 18 29.97 7.09 9.99
CA THR A 18 31.09 6.75 9.13
C THR A 18 32.02 5.76 9.82
N PHE A 19 32.58 4.84 9.05
CA PHE A 19 33.57 3.88 9.54
C PHE A 19 34.57 3.52 8.46
N THR A 20 35.70 2.97 8.87
CA THR A 20 36.67 2.35 7.97
C THR A 20 36.69 0.85 8.18
N ALA A 21 36.87 0.09 7.12
CA ALA A 21 36.93 -1.36 7.20
C ALA A 21 37.86 -1.93 6.11
N THR A 22 38.30 -3.17 6.31
CA THR A 22 39.06 -3.93 5.32
C THR A 22 38.12 -4.86 4.56
N VAL A 23 38.22 -4.86 3.23
CA VAL A 23 37.47 -5.78 2.38
C VAL A 23 38.05 -7.18 2.50
N LEU A 24 37.25 -8.14 2.96
CA LEU A 24 37.61 -9.56 3.03
C LEU A 24 37.36 -10.27 1.71
N SER A 25 36.21 -9.98 1.06
CA SER A 25 35.89 -10.46 -0.28
C SER A 25 35.03 -9.48 -1.06
N CYS A 26 35.14 -9.52 -2.39
CA CYS A 26 34.33 -8.75 -3.31
C CYS A 26 34.03 -9.62 -4.54
N GLU A 27 32.76 -10.00 -4.73
CA GLU A 27 32.34 -10.92 -5.75
C GLU A 27 31.21 -10.31 -6.59
N LYS A 28 31.28 -10.44 -7.92
CA LYS A 28 30.19 -10.02 -8.80
C LYS A 28 28.99 -10.94 -8.64
N CYS A 29 27.82 -10.38 -8.41
CA CYS A 29 26.59 -11.16 -8.39
C CYS A 29 26.17 -11.54 -9.82
N LEU A 30 26.12 -12.85 -10.09
CA LEU A 30 25.58 -13.38 -11.35
C LEU A 30 24.07 -13.38 -11.26
N ASN A 31 23.45 -12.45 -11.94
CA ASN A 31 22.01 -12.28 -12.27
C ASN A 31 20.89 -12.93 -11.47
N ASP A 32 19.80 -12.16 -11.33
CA ASP A 32 18.37 -12.46 -11.24
C ASP A 32 17.67 -12.53 -9.87
N ASN A 33 18.35 -12.77 -8.75
CA ASN A 33 17.63 -12.93 -7.47
C ASN A 33 17.46 -11.63 -6.64
N ILE A 34 18.27 -10.60 -6.90
CA ILE A 34 18.26 -9.34 -6.11
C ILE A 34 17.25 -8.34 -6.70
N THR A 35 17.16 -8.26 -8.04
CA THR A 35 16.17 -7.41 -8.74
C THR A 35 14.73 -7.78 -8.46
N SER A 36 14.42 -9.06 -8.16
CA SER A 36 13.06 -9.51 -7.88
C SER A 36 12.53 -9.12 -6.50
N GLN A 37 13.39 -8.89 -5.51
CA GLN A 37 12.97 -8.45 -4.17
C GLN A 37 12.87 -6.92 -4.07
N SER A 38 13.80 -6.17 -4.65
CA SER A 38 13.74 -4.70 -4.73
C SER A 38 12.59 -4.22 -5.62
N GLN A 39 12.35 -4.84 -6.78
CA GLN A 39 11.21 -4.50 -7.66
C GLN A 39 9.84 -4.86 -7.08
N LYS A 40 9.72 -5.88 -6.23
CA LYS A 40 8.47 -6.18 -5.52
C LYS A 40 8.10 -5.12 -4.46
N ARG A 41 9.07 -4.36 -3.96
CA ARG A 41 8.86 -3.25 -3.01
C ARG A 41 8.44 -1.94 -3.68
N GLU A 42 8.78 -1.69 -4.95
CA GLU A 42 8.45 -0.46 -5.70
C GLU A 42 7.12 -0.48 -6.46
N SER A 43 6.48 -1.65 -6.63
CA SER A 43 5.24 -1.79 -7.42
C SER A 43 3.99 -1.17 -6.81
N ALA A 44 4.08 -0.43 -5.71
CA ALA A 44 2.93 0.19 -5.03
C ALA A 44 2.78 1.71 -5.26
N GLN A 45 3.66 2.38 -5.99
CA GLN A 45 3.48 3.80 -6.31
C GLN A 45 3.98 4.11 -7.72
N ASN A 46 3.03 4.35 -8.65
CA ASN A 46 3.27 4.96 -9.94
C ASN A 46 3.78 6.39 -9.76
N VAL A 47 5.05 6.63 -10.06
CA VAL A 47 5.56 7.94 -10.48
C VAL A 47 6.50 7.70 -11.65
N GLU A 48 6.07 8.09 -12.85
CA GLU A 48 6.94 8.28 -13.99
C GLU A 48 7.97 9.36 -13.66
N GLN A 49 9.17 8.95 -13.26
CA GLN A 49 10.36 9.80 -13.34
C GLN A 49 11.32 9.12 -14.29
N SER A 50 11.77 9.87 -15.28
CA SER A 50 12.77 9.50 -16.26
C SER A 50 14.06 9.12 -15.54
N ILE A 51 14.27 7.82 -15.35
CA ILE A 51 15.52 7.27 -14.81
C ILE A 51 16.49 7.23 -15.97
N ASP A 52 17.59 7.96 -15.82
CA ASP A 52 18.80 7.83 -16.64
C ASP A 52 19.17 6.33 -16.68
N LYS A 53 19.27 5.74 -17.89
CA LYS A 53 19.51 4.31 -18.10
C LYS A 53 20.95 3.91 -17.77
N THR A 54 21.42 4.18 -16.56
CA THR A 54 22.70 3.67 -16.10
C THR A 54 22.54 2.20 -15.71
N ILE A 55 23.21 1.31 -16.42
CA ILE A 55 23.24 -0.11 -16.10
C ILE A 55 24.18 -0.29 -14.90
N TYR A 56 23.69 -0.82 -13.77
CA TYR A 56 24.50 -1.12 -12.60
C TYR A 56 24.84 -2.61 -12.54
N THR A 57 26.03 -2.90 -12.06
CA THR A 57 26.45 -4.25 -11.68
C THR A 57 26.48 -4.34 -10.16
N ILE A 58 25.84 -5.33 -9.58
CA ILE A 58 25.83 -5.55 -8.13
C ILE A 58 27.00 -6.44 -7.73
N TYR A 59 27.71 -6.02 -6.68
CA TYR A 59 28.78 -6.79 -6.07
C TYR A 59 28.42 -7.11 -4.62
N LYS A 60 28.68 -8.36 -4.21
CA LYS A 60 28.64 -8.79 -2.83
C LYS A 60 29.99 -8.51 -2.17
N VAL A 61 29.99 -7.65 -1.16
CA VAL A 61 31.18 -7.21 -0.42
C VAL A 61 31.08 -7.67 1.02
N ILE A 62 32.12 -8.35 1.50
CA ILE A 62 32.26 -8.76 2.91
C ILE A 62 33.38 -7.95 3.53
N LEU A 63 33.11 -7.37 4.70
CA LEU A 63 34.01 -6.52 5.45
C LEU A 63 34.39 -7.19 6.78
N ASP A 64 35.56 -6.83 7.34
CA ASP A 64 35.99 -7.24 8.66
C ASP A 64 35.11 -6.64 9.79
N GLN A 65 34.59 -5.43 9.56
CA GLN A 65 33.67 -4.74 10.47
C GLN A 65 32.70 -3.83 9.69
N THR A 66 31.54 -3.52 10.32
CA THR A 66 30.54 -2.68 9.66
C THR A 66 29.62 -1.96 10.66
N LEU A 67 29.19 -0.72 10.28
CA LEU A 67 28.08 -0.01 10.91
C LEU A 67 26.73 -0.35 10.24
N PHE A 68 26.71 -0.96 9.07
CA PHE A 68 25.46 -1.31 8.41
C PHE A 68 24.71 -2.42 9.14
N PHE A 69 23.52 -2.12 9.63
CA PHE A 69 22.60 -3.11 10.17
C PHE A 69 21.98 -3.92 9.02
N PRO A 70 22.06 -5.25 9.04
CA PRO A 70 21.46 -6.10 8.02
C PRO A 70 19.95 -6.23 8.21
N GLU A 71 19.25 -6.81 7.22
CA GLU A 71 17.86 -7.21 7.40
C GLU A 71 17.77 -8.32 8.46
N GLU A 72 17.33 -7.98 9.65
CA GLU A 72 17.23 -8.90 10.78
C GLU A 72 16.12 -8.49 11.76
N GLY A 73 15.52 -9.45 12.47
CA GLY A 73 14.52 -9.17 13.50
C GLY A 73 13.24 -8.48 13.02
N GLY A 74 12.94 -8.55 11.72
CA GLY A 74 11.77 -7.90 11.11
C GLY A 74 12.00 -6.42 10.73
N GLN A 75 13.23 -5.92 10.86
CA GLN A 75 13.62 -4.58 10.42
C GLN A 75 14.34 -4.65 9.07
N SER A 76 14.01 -3.74 8.15
CA SER A 76 14.73 -3.55 6.89
C SER A 76 16.17 -3.09 7.14
N PRO A 77 17.10 -3.40 6.21
CA PRO A 77 18.51 -3.07 6.36
C PRO A 77 18.76 -1.57 6.29
N ASP A 78 19.95 -1.16 6.74
CA ASP A 78 20.42 0.21 6.57
C ASP A 78 20.70 0.54 5.11
N LYS A 79 20.67 1.83 4.84
CA LYS A 79 21.06 2.44 3.58
C LYS A 79 22.33 3.27 3.77
N GLY A 80 23.03 3.52 2.66
CA GLY A 80 24.23 4.35 2.67
C GLY A 80 25.16 4.04 1.51
N THR A 81 26.47 4.33 1.70
CA THR A 81 27.47 4.14 0.65
C THR A 81 28.74 3.48 1.20
N ILE A 82 29.44 2.74 0.33
CA ILE A 82 30.82 2.26 0.55
C ILE A 82 31.69 2.90 -0.52
N ASN A 83 32.69 3.70 -0.13
CA ASN A 83 33.51 4.52 -1.02
C ASN A 83 32.69 5.37 -2.01
N GLY A 84 31.51 5.90 -1.55
CA GLY A 84 30.59 6.69 -2.37
C GLY A 84 29.68 5.88 -3.29
N MET A 85 29.80 4.54 -3.33
CA MET A 85 28.94 3.64 -4.10
C MET A 85 27.75 3.18 -3.25
N GLU A 86 26.55 3.16 -3.84
CA GLU A 86 25.31 2.87 -3.13
C GLU A 86 25.26 1.42 -2.63
N VAL A 87 24.90 1.24 -1.35
CA VAL A 87 24.57 -0.05 -0.75
C VAL A 87 23.08 -0.29 -0.90
N VAL A 88 22.72 -1.19 -1.80
CA VAL A 88 21.31 -1.48 -2.17
C VAL A 88 20.63 -2.48 -1.24
N ASP A 89 21.42 -3.34 -0.58
CA ASP A 89 20.93 -4.31 0.38
C ASP A 89 22.03 -4.74 1.36
N VAL A 90 21.68 -5.16 2.57
CA VAL A 90 22.58 -5.72 3.57
C VAL A 90 21.90 -6.94 4.21
N GLN A 91 22.56 -8.08 4.13
CA GLN A 91 22.09 -9.36 4.67
C GLN A 91 23.08 -9.93 5.67
N ILE A 92 22.62 -10.83 6.53
CA ILE A 92 23.48 -11.53 7.48
C ILE A 92 23.33 -13.04 7.31
N ASN A 93 24.47 -13.75 7.26
CA ASN A 93 24.52 -15.20 7.18
C ASN A 93 25.64 -15.73 8.06
N ASN A 94 25.30 -16.52 9.09
CA ASN A 94 26.28 -17.10 10.05
C ASN A 94 27.24 -16.06 10.65
N ASP A 95 26.71 -14.93 11.12
CA ASP A 95 27.47 -13.79 11.67
C ASP A 95 28.40 -13.08 10.66
N VAL A 96 28.26 -13.33 9.38
CA VAL A 96 28.94 -12.59 8.30
C VAL A 96 27.96 -11.64 7.68
N VAL A 97 28.26 -10.35 7.68
CA VAL A 97 27.43 -9.30 7.06
C VAL A 97 27.84 -9.14 5.59
N GLU A 98 26.89 -9.33 4.69
CA GLU A 98 27.02 -9.25 3.26
C GLU A 98 26.43 -7.92 2.75
N HIS A 99 27.27 -7.06 2.12
CA HIS A 99 26.84 -5.79 1.58
C HIS A 99 26.69 -5.92 0.07
N TYR A 100 25.54 -5.56 -0.47
CA TYR A 100 25.27 -5.55 -1.92
C TYR A 100 25.42 -4.12 -2.42
N VAL A 101 26.48 -3.90 -3.22
CA VAL A 101 26.93 -2.57 -3.64
C VAL A 101 26.70 -2.41 -5.14
N ALA A 102 26.04 -1.32 -5.56
CA ALA A 102 25.78 -1.00 -6.95
C ALA A 102 26.96 -0.22 -7.55
N LEU A 103 27.61 -0.79 -8.56
CA LEU A 103 28.66 -0.14 -9.33
C LEU A 103 28.11 0.24 -10.71
N PRO A 104 28.33 1.49 -11.19
CA PRO A 104 27.96 1.86 -12.56
C PRO A 104 28.69 0.95 -13.54
N SER A 105 27.97 0.29 -14.44
CA SER A 105 28.56 -0.45 -15.53
C SER A 105 29.11 0.58 -16.54
N GLN A 106 30.43 0.68 -16.71
CA GLN A 106 31.01 1.51 -17.75
C GLN A 106 30.61 0.91 -19.09
N THR A 107 29.77 1.62 -19.84
CA THR A 107 29.57 1.33 -21.27
C THR A 107 30.83 1.78 -22.00
N ILE A 108 31.69 0.83 -22.33
CA ILE A 108 32.79 1.12 -23.28
C ILE A 108 32.11 1.25 -24.63
N GLU A 109 31.89 2.47 -25.11
CA GLU A 109 31.59 2.72 -26.51
C GLU A 109 32.86 2.37 -27.35
N THR A 110 32.91 1.13 -27.79
CA THR A 110 33.90 0.76 -28.83
C THR A 110 33.33 1.19 -30.18
N SER A 111 33.86 2.27 -30.71
CA SER A 111 33.82 2.51 -32.16
C SER A 111 34.64 1.43 -32.84
N ALA A 112 33.98 0.61 -33.68
CA ALA A 112 34.50 -0.45 -34.56
C ALA A 112 34.79 -1.82 -33.94
N GLY A 113 33.91 -2.75 -34.28
CA GLY A 113 33.94 -4.20 -34.38
C GLY A 113 35.28 -4.91 -34.19
N THR A 114 35.62 -5.26 -32.95
CA THR A 114 36.57 -6.34 -32.68
C THR A 114 36.25 -6.91 -31.28
N GLU A 115 35.91 -8.19 -31.19
CA GLU A 115 35.79 -8.92 -29.95
C GLU A 115 37.12 -8.86 -29.22
N LEU A 116 37.12 -8.25 -28.00
CA LEU A 116 38.27 -8.30 -27.11
C LEU A 116 38.00 -9.28 -25.99
N GLN A 117 38.96 -10.20 -25.85
CA GLN A 117 39.08 -11.20 -24.82
C GLN A 117 39.10 -10.54 -23.43
N GLN A 118 38.50 -11.24 -22.48
CA GLN A 118 38.40 -10.95 -21.05
C GLN A 118 39.80 -10.78 -20.45
N THR A 119 40.31 -9.53 -20.33
CA THR A 119 41.51 -9.23 -19.57
C THR A 119 41.14 -8.65 -18.20
N ASP A 120 41.91 -9.07 -17.19
CA ASP A 120 41.76 -8.71 -15.79
C ASP A 120 41.56 -7.20 -15.55
N ILE A 121 40.48 -6.87 -14.79
CA ILE A 121 40.01 -5.51 -14.55
C ILE A 121 40.90 -4.73 -13.53
N THR A 122 42.06 -5.24 -13.16
CA THR A 122 42.91 -4.65 -12.10
C THR A 122 43.73 -3.43 -12.55
N ASP A 123 43.85 -3.11 -13.83
CA ASP A 123 44.85 -2.10 -14.30
C ASP A 123 44.27 -0.80 -14.91
N GLN A 124 42.96 -0.53 -14.92
CA GLN A 124 42.41 0.66 -15.60
C GLN A 124 41.63 1.67 -14.74
N PHE A 125 41.83 1.70 -13.43
CA PHE A 125 41.28 2.78 -12.61
C PHE A 125 42.26 3.93 -12.40
N THR A 126 42.67 4.60 -13.51
CA THR A 126 43.33 5.89 -13.44
C THR A 126 42.53 6.93 -14.21
N SER A 127 41.99 7.87 -13.47
CA SER A 127 41.51 9.21 -13.76
C SER A 127 40.01 9.46 -13.84
N SER A 128 39.58 10.35 -12.95
CA SER A 128 38.41 11.25 -12.94
C SER A 128 37.08 10.80 -12.33
N SER A 129 37.03 9.80 -11.43
CA SER A 129 35.87 9.67 -10.53
C SER A 129 36.37 9.48 -9.11
N ALA A 130 35.75 10.21 -8.14
CA ALA A 130 36.14 10.27 -6.71
C ALA A 130 35.84 8.98 -5.93
N THR A 131 35.61 7.84 -6.58
CA THR A 131 35.30 6.54 -5.96
C THR A 131 36.53 5.65 -5.94
N ALA A 132 37.05 5.35 -4.73
CA ALA A 132 38.13 4.40 -4.59
C ALA A 132 37.64 2.97 -4.88
N PRO A 133 38.44 2.14 -5.59
CA PRO A 133 38.05 0.80 -5.98
C PRO A 133 37.84 -0.12 -4.78
N ILE A 134 36.87 -1.05 -4.87
CA ILE A 134 36.60 -2.08 -3.84
C ILE A 134 37.22 -3.40 -4.31
N PHE A 135 38.29 -3.86 -3.64
CA PHE A 135 38.94 -5.14 -3.90
C PHE A 135 39.43 -5.78 -2.61
N PRO A 136 39.67 -7.08 -2.54
CA PRO A 136 40.16 -7.74 -1.34
C PRO A 136 41.43 -7.11 -0.76
N ASN A 137 41.48 -6.96 0.55
CA ASN A 137 42.50 -6.26 1.36
C ASN A 137 42.57 -4.73 1.17
N ALA A 138 41.65 -4.12 0.40
CA ALA A 138 41.55 -2.66 0.38
C ALA A 138 40.89 -2.14 1.65
N THR A 139 41.33 -0.96 2.08
CA THR A 139 40.64 -0.19 3.11
C THR A 139 39.54 0.66 2.45
N ILE A 140 38.34 0.58 2.98
CA ILE A 140 37.17 1.34 2.49
C ILE A 140 36.64 2.27 3.58
N THR A 141 35.89 3.26 3.15
CA THR A 141 35.05 4.10 4.02
C THR A 141 33.59 3.81 3.76
N GLY A 142 32.86 3.36 4.78
CA GLY A 142 31.41 3.22 4.77
C GLY A 142 30.75 4.45 5.38
N THR A 143 29.62 4.86 4.83
CA THR A 143 28.80 5.98 5.32
C THR A 143 27.34 5.54 5.39
N ILE A 144 26.73 5.66 6.56
CA ILE A 144 25.33 5.32 6.83
C ILE A 144 24.42 6.49 6.44
N ASP A 145 23.29 6.21 5.79
CA ASP A 145 22.18 7.16 5.72
C ASP A 145 21.60 7.35 7.13
N TRP A 146 22.00 8.43 7.78
CA TRP A 146 21.60 8.71 9.14
C TRP A 146 20.11 8.96 9.30
N GLU A 147 19.46 9.62 8.34
CA GLU A 147 18.03 9.89 8.41
C GLU A 147 17.24 8.58 8.40
N HIS A 148 17.61 7.65 7.53
CA HIS A 148 17.02 6.31 7.46
C HIS A 148 17.28 5.50 8.74
N ARG A 149 18.55 5.45 9.21
CA ARG A 149 18.95 4.74 10.42
C ARG A 149 18.22 5.28 11.66
N PHE A 150 18.25 6.58 11.89
CA PHE A 150 17.63 7.21 13.05
C PHE A 150 16.12 7.03 13.05
N SER A 151 15.50 7.17 11.87
CA SER A 151 14.08 6.89 11.70
C SER A 151 13.73 5.44 12.09
N ASN A 152 14.52 4.44 11.68
CA ASN A 152 14.31 3.05 12.09
C ASN A 152 14.49 2.84 13.57
N MET A 153 15.53 3.47 14.19
CA MET A 153 15.74 3.44 15.63
C MET A 153 14.56 4.02 16.42
N GLN A 154 13.97 5.13 15.94
CA GLN A 154 12.74 5.71 16.52
C GLN A 154 11.58 4.72 16.50
N GLN A 155 11.30 4.12 15.32
CA GLN A 155 10.21 3.17 15.16
C GLN A 155 10.39 1.92 16.04
N HIS A 156 11.60 1.33 16.04
CA HIS A 156 11.87 0.10 16.75
C HIS A 156 11.83 0.30 18.26
N SER A 157 12.40 1.40 18.77
CA SER A 157 12.35 1.72 20.20
C SER A 157 10.93 1.96 20.70
N ALA A 158 10.09 2.60 19.87
CA ALA A 158 8.68 2.79 20.17
C ALA A 158 7.88 1.48 20.16
N GLU A 159 8.22 0.55 19.26
CA GLU A 159 7.64 -0.80 19.24
C GLU A 159 7.88 -1.52 20.56
N HIS A 160 9.11 -1.46 21.08
CA HIS A 160 9.44 -2.07 22.36
C HIS A 160 8.56 -1.55 23.50
N ILE A 161 8.39 -0.22 23.63
CA ILE A 161 7.54 0.38 24.65
C ILE A 161 6.08 -0.05 24.46
N PHE A 162 5.60 -0.05 23.21
CA PHE A 162 4.23 -0.46 22.88
C PHE A 162 4.00 -1.92 23.23
N SER A 163 4.83 -2.82 22.74
CA SER A 163 4.72 -4.26 22.98
C SER A 163 4.94 -4.62 24.45
N GLY A 164 5.84 -3.95 25.13
CA GLY A 164 6.05 -4.13 26.58
C GLY A 164 4.83 -3.69 27.38
N THR A 165 4.19 -2.57 27.01
CA THR A 165 2.94 -2.10 27.64
C THR A 165 1.78 -3.08 27.39
N VAL A 166 1.61 -3.56 26.15
CA VAL A 166 0.60 -4.57 25.81
C VAL A 166 0.81 -5.86 26.62
N HIS A 167 2.04 -6.33 26.69
CA HIS A 167 2.37 -7.54 27.44
C HIS A 167 2.10 -7.39 28.93
N ARG A 168 2.52 -6.27 29.52
CA ARG A 168 2.36 -5.99 30.97
C ARG A 168 0.89 -5.82 31.37
N ASP A 169 0.12 -5.02 30.60
CA ASP A 169 -1.20 -4.56 31.03
C ASP A 169 -2.33 -5.48 30.52
N TYR A 170 -2.13 -6.18 29.41
CA TYR A 170 -3.16 -7.01 28.76
C TYR A 170 -2.77 -8.47 28.60
N HIS A 171 -1.53 -8.86 28.99
CA HIS A 171 -1.01 -10.23 28.91
C HIS A 171 -1.04 -10.82 27.50
N LEU A 172 -0.94 -9.98 26.46
CA LEU A 172 -0.84 -10.38 25.08
C LEU A 172 0.61 -10.34 24.60
N ASN A 173 0.94 -11.21 23.64
CA ASN A 173 2.29 -11.30 23.09
C ASN A 173 2.33 -10.72 21.68
N ASN A 174 3.40 -10.01 21.36
CA ASN A 174 3.73 -9.65 19.99
C ASN A 174 4.28 -10.90 19.28
N VAL A 175 3.48 -11.46 18.37
CA VAL A 175 3.80 -12.68 17.59
C VAL A 175 4.25 -12.38 16.16
N GLY A 176 4.29 -11.10 15.76
CA GLY A 176 4.75 -10.67 14.45
C GLY A 176 5.16 -9.20 14.46
N PHE A 177 6.32 -8.90 13.89
CA PHE A 177 6.84 -7.54 13.76
C PHE A 177 7.43 -7.34 12.38
N HIS A 178 7.12 -6.20 11.78
CA HIS A 178 7.72 -5.78 10.52
C HIS A 178 7.91 -4.27 10.51
N LEU A 179 9.14 -3.84 10.26
CA LEU A 179 9.53 -2.44 10.12
C LEU A 179 10.10 -2.22 8.72
N SER A 180 9.36 -1.50 7.90
CA SER A 180 9.78 -1.05 6.57
C SER A 180 9.88 0.47 6.52
N ASP A 181 10.27 1.01 5.36
CA ASP A 181 10.40 2.46 5.16
C ASP A 181 9.08 3.22 5.37
N ASN A 182 7.95 2.58 5.07
CA ASN A 182 6.65 3.25 5.04
C ASN A 182 5.77 2.94 6.25
N ILE A 183 5.90 1.78 6.87
CA ILE A 183 4.99 1.33 7.91
C ILE A 183 5.69 0.41 8.90
N VAL A 184 5.24 0.47 10.15
CA VAL A 184 5.60 -0.49 11.19
C VAL A 184 4.35 -1.24 11.59
N THR A 185 4.40 -2.57 11.57
CA THR A 185 3.29 -3.42 11.97
C THR A 185 3.66 -4.36 13.08
N MET A 186 2.74 -4.55 14.01
CA MET A 186 2.82 -5.49 15.14
C MET A 186 1.59 -6.37 15.13
N ASP A 187 1.77 -7.68 15.30
CA ASP A 187 0.69 -8.66 15.42
C ASP A 187 0.64 -9.17 16.85
N PHE A 188 -0.51 -9.04 17.50
CA PHE A 188 -0.73 -9.54 18.85
C PHE A 188 -1.66 -10.76 18.82
N ASP A 189 -1.42 -11.71 19.76
CA ASP A 189 -2.15 -12.99 19.87
C ASP A 189 -3.56 -12.87 20.51
N GLY A 190 -4.03 -11.67 20.72
CA GLY A 190 -5.39 -11.39 21.26
C GLY A 190 -5.97 -10.10 20.72
N ILE A 191 -7.21 -9.85 21.08
CA ILE A 191 -7.99 -8.67 20.64
C ILE A 191 -7.82 -7.55 21.65
N LEU A 192 -7.64 -6.32 21.13
CA LEU A 192 -7.64 -5.08 21.89
C LEU A 192 -8.80 -4.21 21.41
N THR A 193 -9.52 -3.57 22.35
CA THR A 193 -10.55 -2.60 22.02
C THR A 193 -9.94 -1.26 21.59
N THR A 194 -10.74 -0.39 20.99
CA THR A 194 -10.30 0.95 20.59
C THR A 194 -9.79 1.74 21.80
N GLU A 195 -10.51 1.69 22.91
CA GLU A 195 -10.16 2.40 24.14
C GLU A 195 -8.85 1.88 24.75
N GLN A 196 -8.62 0.57 24.69
CA GLN A 196 -7.36 -0.03 25.15
C GLN A 196 -6.18 0.43 24.26
N ILE A 197 -6.39 0.50 22.97
CA ILE A 197 -5.35 0.95 22.02
C ILE A 197 -5.04 2.44 22.22
N GLU A 198 -6.06 3.27 22.46
CA GLU A 198 -5.87 4.69 22.79
C GLU A 198 -5.12 4.88 24.11
N ASP A 199 -5.42 4.08 25.13
CA ASP A 199 -4.70 4.08 26.42
C ASP A 199 -3.26 3.65 26.25
N ILE A 200 -2.98 2.60 25.46
CA ILE A 200 -1.61 2.16 25.16
C ILE A 200 -0.85 3.27 24.42
N GLU A 201 -1.44 3.86 23.37
CA GLU A 201 -0.83 4.98 22.63
C GLU A 201 -0.48 6.13 23.57
N TRP A 202 -1.37 6.48 24.49
CA TRP A 202 -1.14 7.52 25.48
C TRP A 202 0.02 7.18 26.40
N LYS A 203 0.05 5.97 26.99
CA LYS A 203 1.14 5.50 27.87
C LYS A 203 2.49 5.48 27.17
N VAL A 204 2.55 5.07 25.90
CA VAL A 204 3.79 5.13 25.12
C VAL A 204 4.28 6.56 24.95
N ASN A 205 3.38 7.50 24.67
CA ASN A 205 3.75 8.92 24.55
C ASN A 205 4.16 9.53 25.90
N GLN A 206 3.61 9.04 27.03
CA GLN A 206 4.11 9.41 28.37
C GLN A 206 5.53 8.91 28.58
N ALA A 207 5.84 7.65 28.23
CA ALA A 207 7.21 7.12 28.29
C ALA A 207 8.19 7.91 27.42
N ILE A 208 7.76 8.38 26.25
CA ILE A 208 8.55 9.28 25.40
C ILE A 208 8.83 10.60 26.10
N ALA A 209 7.80 11.20 26.73
CA ALA A 209 7.94 12.47 27.45
C ALA A 209 8.81 12.35 28.72
N GLU A 210 8.83 11.22 29.38
CA GLU A 210 9.71 10.94 30.54
C GLU A 210 11.19 10.90 30.16
N ASN A 211 11.51 10.70 28.89
CA ASN A 211 12.88 10.71 28.37
C ASN A 211 13.81 9.74 29.10
N VAL A 212 13.36 8.51 29.30
CA VAL A 212 14.09 7.44 30.00
C VAL A 212 15.27 6.96 29.16
N GLU A 213 16.38 6.58 29.80
CA GLU A 213 17.55 6.00 29.14
C GLU A 213 17.25 4.56 28.67
N ILE A 214 17.68 4.23 27.46
CA ILE A 214 17.57 2.89 26.88
C ILE A 214 18.93 2.24 26.91
N ASP A 215 19.05 1.13 27.65
CA ASP A 215 20.29 0.32 27.74
C ASP A 215 20.19 -0.86 26.77
N ALA A 216 21.18 -1.04 25.92
CA ALA A 216 21.24 -2.10 24.92
C ALA A 216 22.63 -2.76 24.97
N ARG A 217 22.74 -3.93 25.60
CA ARG A 217 24.02 -4.58 25.85
C ARG A 217 23.91 -6.10 25.86
N TYR A 218 25.06 -6.76 25.88
CA TYR A 218 25.19 -8.20 26.08
C TYR A 218 25.50 -8.47 27.58
N PRO A 219 24.52 -8.89 28.41
CA PRO A 219 24.75 -9.29 29.78
C PRO A 219 25.60 -10.57 29.83
N ASP A 220 26.33 -10.77 30.90
CA ASP A 220 27.02 -12.02 31.14
C ASP A 220 26.03 -13.18 31.44
N LYS A 221 26.52 -14.42 31.40
CA LYS A 221 25.66 -15.62 31.57
C LYS A 221 24.94 -15.67 32.93
N GLU A 222 25.55 -15.17 33.98
CA GLU A 222 24.97 -15.20 35.33
C GLU A 222 23.94 -14.07 35.52
N GLU A 223 24.16 -12.93 34.90
CA GLU A 223 23.21 -11.85 34.83
C GLU A 223 22.00 -12.24 34.00
N LEU A 224 22.23 -12.82 32.80
CA LEU A 224 21.14 -13.24 31.86
C LEU A 224 20.19 -14.25 32.53
N LYS A 225 20.69 -15.17 33.36
CA LYS A 225 19.83 -16.15 34.07
C LYS A 225 18.91 -15.48 35.11
N LYS A 226 19.23 -14.28 35.58
CA LYS A 226 18.45 -13.54 36.59
C LYS A 226 17.45 -12.56 35.94
N LEU A 227 17.64 -12.25 34.65
CA LEU A 227 16.77 -11.34 33.93
C LEU A 227 15.51 -12.04 33.46
N THR A 228 14.38 -11.44 33.73
CA THR A 228 13.11 -11.78 33.04
C THR A 228 12.98 -10.88 31.83
N TYR A 229 12.99 -11.45 30.64
CA TYR A 229 12.92 -10.68 29.40
C TYR A 229 11.99 -11.35 28.38
N ARG A 230 11.43 -10.55 27.49
CA ARG A 230 10.63 -11.04 26.34
C ARG A 230 11.59 -11.50 25.24
N SER A 231 11.22 -12.59 24.56
CA SER A 231 11.90 -13.02 23.33
C SER A 231 10.88 -13.61 22.38
N LYS A 232 11.05 -13.37 21.09
CA LYS A 232 10.20 -13.93 20.03
C LYS A 232 10.69 -15.29 19.56
N ILE A 233 11.96 -15.61 19.84
CA ILE A 233 12.64 -16.86 19.41
C ILE A 233 13.58 -17.34 20.52
N GLU A 234 13.90 -18.64 20.52
CA GLU A 234 15.03 -19.16 21.28
C GLU A 234 16.34 -18.74 20.61
N ILE A 235 17.28 -18.23 21.39
CA ILE A 235 18.55 -17.69 20.89
C ILE A 235 19.69 -18.58 21.42
N ASP A 236 20.41 -19.21 20.50
CA ASP A 236 21.65 -19.93 20.82
C ASP A 236 22.83 -18.95 20.80
N GLY A 237 23.53 -18.81 21.95
CA GLY A 237 24.71 -17.97 22.05
C GLY A 237 24.52 -16.69 22.89
N PRO A 238 25.32 -15.63 22.65
CA PRO A 238 25.19 -14.36 23.35
C PRO A 238 23.86 -13.68 22.99
N VAL A 239 23.11 -13.29 24.02
CA VAL A 239 21.82 -12.59 23.84
C VAL A 239 22.00 -11.11 24.14
N ARG A 240 21.70 -10.25 23.17
CA ARG A 240 21.66 -8.81 23.39
C ARG A 240 20.32 -8.43 24.00
N ILE A 241 20.35 -7.76 25.15
CA ILE A 241 19.17 -7.32 25.89
C ILE A 241 19.02 -5.80 25.74
N VAL A 242 17.82 -5.39 25.35
CA VAL A 242 17.39 -3.99 25.36
C VAL A 242 16.49 -3.78 26.56
N THR A 243 16.86 -2.86 27.43
CA THR A 243 16.13 -2.51 28.64
C THR A 243 15.64 -1.07 28.56
N ILE A 244 14.33 -0.89 28.66
CA ILE A 244 13.68 0.42 28.84
C ILE A 244 13.05 0.40 30.23
N PRO A 245 13.68 0.99 31.25
CA PRO A 245 13.25 0.88 32.63
C PRO A 245 11.77 1.26 32.81
N GLY A 246 11.00 0.36 33.43
CA GLY A 246 9.57 0.53 33.68
C GLY A 246 8.65 0.17 32.49
N TYR A 247 9.21 -0.10 31.31
CA TYR A 247 8.43 -0.33 30.11
C TYR A 247 8.69 -1.67 29.43
N ASP A 248 9.96 -2.02 29.17
CA ASP A 248 10.28 -3.29 28.48
C ASP A 248 11.68 -3.81 28.81
N VAL A 249 11.82 -5.13 28.81
CA VAL A 249 13.10 -5.85 28.80
C VAL A 249 12.98 -6.94 27.74
N CYS A 250 13.73 -6.86 26.64
CA CYS A 250 13.56 -7.73 25.51
C CYS A 250 14.88 -8.10 24.83
N ALA A 251 14.96 -9.33 24.32
CA ALA A 251 16.06 -9.72 23.44
C ALA A 251 15.88 -9.07 22.06
N CYS A 252 16.87 -8.28 21.64
CA CYS A 252 16.81 -7.56 20.36
C CYS A 252 18.21 -7.25 19.80
N CYS A 253 18.41 -7.48 18.50
CA CYS A 253 19.67 -7.23 17.79
C CYS A 253 19.74 -5.83 17.15
N ALA A 254 18.62 -5.13 17.00
CA ALA A 254 18.57 -3.87 16.24
C ALA A 254 19.14 -2.67 17.02
N PRO A 255 19.62 -1.63 16.30
CA PRO A 255 19.96 -0.34 16.91
C PRO A 255 18.75 0.37 17.49
N HIS A 256 18.94 1.02 18.65
CA HIS A 256 17.91 1.79 19.35
C HIS A 256 18.35 3.21 19.62
N VAL A 257 17.40 4.12 19.86
CA VAL A 257 17.71 5.46 20.36
C VAL A 257 18.25 5.37 21.79
N LYS A 258 19.08 6.34 22.21
CA LYS A 258 19.66 6.36 23.56
C LYS A 258 18.65 6.68 24.65
N ARG A 259 17.64 7.47 24.31
CA ARG A 259 16.60 7.92 25.26
C ARG A 259 15.24 7.91 24.59
N THR A 260 14.21 7.59 25.35
CA THR A 260 12.83 7.51 24.82
C THR A 260 12.35 8.83 24.21
N GLY A 261 12.83 9.98 24.71
CA GLY A 261 12.50 11.29 24.14
C GLY A 261 12.92 11.49 22.67
N GLU A 262 13.96 10.76 22.22
CA GLU A 262 14.41 10.81 20.83
C GLU A 262 13.44 10.14 19.85
N ILE A 263 12.50 9.34 20.34
CA ILE A 263 11.40 8.77 19.53
C ILE A 263 10.50 9.88 18.97
N GLY A 264 10.36 10.98 19.72
CA GLY A 264 9.52 12.13 19.37
C GLY A 264 8.05 11.92 19.73
N ILE A 265 7.26 11.34 18.88
CA ILE A 265 5.84 11.01 19.11
C ILE A 265 5.52 9.67 18.47
N LEU A 266 4.62 8.89 19.08
CA LEU A 266 4.03 7.70 18.48
C LEU A 266 2.57 7.96 18.12
N LYS A 267 2.16 7.52 16.94
CA LYS A 267 0.75 7.49 16.52
C LYS A 267 0.36 6.14 15.95
N VAL A 268 -0.76 5.59 16.46
CA VAL A 268 -1.41 4.42 15.85
C VAL A 268 -2.10 4.86 14.56
N MET A 269 -1.78 4.17 13.48
CA MET A 269 -2.27 4.51 12.14
C MET A 269 -3.46 3.66 11.72
N THR A 270 -3.35 2.34 11.91
CA THR A 270 -4.42 1.37 11.59
C THR A 270 -4.49 0.26 12.62
N VAL A 271 -5.69 -0.28 12.77
CA VAL A 271 -6.00 -1.45 13.60
C VAL A 271 -6.86 -2.39 12.79
N GLN A 272 -6.48 -3.66 12.72
CA GLN A 272 -7.18 -4.66 11.91
C GLN A 272 -7.22 -6.00 12.66
N ASN A 273 -8.34 -6.71 12.57
CA ASN A 273 -8.39 -8.09 13.05
C ASN A 273 -7.50 -8.98 12.18
N TYR A 274 -6.63 -9.77 12.78
CA TYR A 274 -5.66 -10.58 12.04
C TYR A 274 -5.38 -11.89 12.76
N LYS A 275 -5.61 -13.02 12.09
CA LYS A 275 -5.28 -14.38 12.57
C LYS A 275 -5.73 -14.70 14.01
N GLY A 276 -6.93 -14.25 14.38
CA GLY A 276 -7.47 -14.46 15.73
C GLY A 276 -7.03 -13.45 16.78
N GLY A 277 -6.18 -12.52 16.42
CA GLY A 277 -5.72 -11.40 17.23
C GLY A 277 -5.88 -10.06 16.51
N VAL A 278 -4.97 -9.13 16.77
CA VAL A 278 -5.00 -7.79 16.19
C VAL A 278 -3.66 -7.43 15.54
N ARG A 279 -3.72 -6.86 14.33
CA ARG A 279 -2.59 -6.18 13.68
C ARG A 279 -2.72 -4.69 13.89
N ILE A 280 -1.68 -4.09 14.45
CA ILE A 280 -1.59 -2.65 14.70
C ILE A 280 -0.44 -2.08 13.87
N SER A 281 -0.70 -0.98 13.16
CA SER A 281 0.37 -0.22 12.54
C SER A 281 0.60 1.10 13.26
N ILE A 282 1.86 1.47 13.39
CA ILE A 282 2.30 2.70 14.04
C ILE A 282 3.25 3.49 13.16
N LEU A 283 3.36 4.79 13.43
CA LEU A 283 4.43 5.65 12.97
C LEU A 283 4.94 6.49 14.11
N CYS A 284 6.27 6.76 14.12
CA CYS A 284 6.92 7.56 15.15
C CYS A 284 7.73 8.70 14.54
N GLY A 285 8.03 9.70 15.36
CA GLY A 285 8.94 10.80 15.05
C GLY A 285 8.57 11.54 13.76
N PHE A 286 9.53 11.72 12.88
CA PHE A 286 9.32 12.44 11.62
C PHE A 286 8.38 11.73 10.64
N ARG A 287 8.28 10.39 10.67
CA ARG A 287 7.28 9.67 9.87
C ARG A 287 5.87 9.99 10.33
N ALA A 288 5.64 10.05 11.64
CA ALA A 288 4.34 10.46 12.20
C ALA A 288 4.01 11.93 11.84
N LEU A 289 4.99 12.84 11.95
CA LEU A 289 4.83 14.24 11.57
C LEU A 289 4.47 14.40 10.09
N LYS A 290 5.13 13.65 9.20
CA LYS A 290 4.83 13.67 7.76
C LYS A 290 3.40 13.20 7.49
N ALA A 291 3.02 12.05 8.08
CA ALA A 291 1.66 11.51 7.93
C ALA A 291 0.58 12.48 8.45
N PHE A 292 0.85 13.15 9.58
CA PHE A 292 -0.04 14.17 10.12
C PHE A 292 -0.17 15.38 9.17
N ARG A 293 0.94 15.87 8.62
CA ARG A 293 0.92 16.95 7.63
C ARG A 293 0.08 16.61 6.40
N GLU A 294 0.21 15.39 5.88
CA GLU A 294 -0.58 14.92 4.73
C GLU A 294 -2.07 14.87 5.06
N LYS A 295 -2.45 14.29 6.21
CA LYS A 295 -3.84 14.28 6.69
C LYS A 295 -4.38 15.69 6.88
N ASN A 296 -3.62 16.59 7.51
CA ASN A 296 -4.02 17.97 7.73
C ASN A 296 -4.21 18.75 6.41
N LYS A 297 -3.35 18.48 5.40
CA LYS A 297 -3.50 19.05 4.05
C LYS A 297 -4.83 18.63 3.43
N VAL A 298 -5.20 17.35 3.50
CA VAL A 298 -6.49 16.86 2.98
C VAL A 298 -7.66 17.53 3.72
N VAL A 299 -7.62 17.61 5.05
CA VAL A 299 -8.65 18.29 5.84
C VAL A 299 -8.76 19.76 5.43
N SER A 300 -7.64 20.46 5.29
CA SER A 300 -7.63 21.87 4.85
C SER A 300 -8.20 22.06 3.44
N GLN A 301 -7.92 21.14 2.53
CA GLN A 301 -8.53 21.16 1.19
C GLN A 301 -10.04 20.96 1.25
N LEU A 302 -10.52 20.02 2.09
CA LEU A 302 -11.95 19.77 2.28
C LEU A 302 -12.66 20.97 2.91
N THR A 303 -12.08 21.60 3.95
CA THR A 303 -12.67 22.79 4.58
C THR A 303 -12.81 23.94 3.60
N ASN A 304 -11.79 24.17 2.77
CA ASN A 304 -11.84 25.20 1.74
C ASN A 304 -12.87 24.86 0.64
N TYR A 305 -12.86 23.63 0.14
CA TYR A 305 -13.80 23.19 -0.90
C TYR A 305 -15.25 23.25 -0.46
N LEU A 306 -15.53 22.88 0.81
CA LEU A 306 -16.86 22.87 1.38
C LEU A 306 -17.26 24.23 2.02
N SER A 307 -16.36 25.23 2.00
CA SER A 307 -16.57 26.53 2.65
C SER A 307 -17.04 26.38 4.10
N THR A 308 -16.32 25.57 4.90
CA THR A 308 -16.66 25.25 6.29
C THR A 308 -15.42 25.25 7.18
N ASN A 309 -15.57 25.07 8.49
CA ASN A 309 -14.47 24.81 9.41
C ASN A 309 -14.24 23.29 9.57
N GLN A 310 -13.13 22.91 10.20
CA GLN A 310 -12.73 21.51 10.36
C GLN A 310 -13.76 20.69 11.15
N GLU A 311 -14.37 21.26 12.16
CA GLU A 311 -15.34 20.60 13.04
C GLU A 311 -16.61 20.18 12.29
N ASN A 312 -17.02 20.99 11.30
CA ASN A 312 -18.25 20.79 10.52
C ASN A 312 -18.05 20.09 9.18
N VAL A 313 -16.83 19.61 8.86
CA VAL A 313 -16.56 18.91 7.57
C VAL A 313 -17.44 17.69 7.40
N PHE A 314 -17.56 16.88 8.44
CA PHE A 314 -18.39 15.64 8.39
C PHE A 314 -19.87 15.97 8.12
N ASP A 315 -20.41 16.96 8.81
CA ASP A 315 -21.82 17.38 8.67
C ASP A 315 -22.09 17.91 7.26
N ARG A 316 -21.14 18.69 6.69
CA ARG A 316 -21.26 19.20 5.33
C ARG A 316 -21.21 18.08 4.28
N VAL A 317 -20.34 17.09 4.45
CA VAL A 317 -20.30 15.92 3.57
C VAL A 317 -21.61 15.11 3.67
N SER A 318 -22.12 14.92 4.87
CA SER A 318 -23.42 14.26 5.11
C SER A 318 -24.55 15.00 4.42
N GLN A 319 -24.65 16.33 4.60
CA GLN A 319 -25.64 17.16 3.90
C GLN A 319 -25.55 17.07 2.39
N LEU A 320 -24.33 17.07 1.81
CA LEU A 320 -24.14 16.90 0.38
C LEU A 320 -24.64 15.56 -0.11
N LYS A 321 -24.36 14.48 0.64
CA LYS A 321 -24.86 13.14 0.32
C LYS A 321 -26.38 13.09 0.34
N ASP A 322 -27.02 13.63 1.36
CA ASP A 322 -28.48 13.66 1.51
C ASP A 322 -29.13 14.53 0.42
N THR A 323 -28.56 15.69 0.15
CA THR A 323 -29.00 16.57 -0.95
C THR A 323 -28.91 15.88 -2.30
N ASN A 324 -27.81 15.18 -2.57
CA ASN A 324 -27.64 14.43 -3.82
C ASN A 324 -28.67 13.30 -3.95
N GLN A 325 -28.98 12.57 -2.88
CA GLN A 325 -30.02 11.56 -2.87
C GLN A 325 -31.41 12.17 -3.15
N ASN A 326 -31.73 13.28 -2.50
CA ASN A 326 -33.01 13.98 -2.70
C ASN A 326 -33.14 14.52 -4.13
N LEU A 327 -32.06 15.11 -4.68
CA LEU A 327 -32.06 15.57 -6.08
C LEU A 327 -32.25 14.41 -7.06
N LYS A 328 -31.65 13.27 -6.82
CA LYS A 328 -31.88 12.06 -7.67
C LYS A 328 -33.34 11.62 -7.63
N LEU A 329 -33.97 11.61 -6.44
CA LEU A 329 -35.39 11.31 -6.30
C LEU A 329 -36.27 12.32 -7.07
N GLN A 330 -36.01 13.61 -6.89
CA GLN A 330 -36.74 14.67 -7.62
C GLN A 330 -36.59 14.56 -9.13
N ILE A 331 -35.37 14.31 -9.62
CA ILE A 331 -35.13 14.07 -11.06
C ILE A 331 -35.92 12.85 -11.53
N GLY A 332 -35.96 11.77 -10.75
CA GLY A 332 -36.75 10.59 -11.07
C GLY A 332 -38.26 10.90 -11.19
N ILE A 333 -38.80 11.65 -10.23
CA ILE A 333 -40.23 12.08 -10.26
C ILE A 333 -40.51 12.94 -11.51
N LEU A 334 -39.65 13.95 -11.74
CA LEU A 334 -39.81 14.84 -12.89
C LEU A 334 -39.72 14.09 -14.23
N LYS A 335 -38.78 13.14 -14.36
CA LYS A 335 -38.67 12.26 -15.53
C LYS A 335 -39.93 11.43 -15.72
N GLN A 336 -40.48 10.86 -14.63
CA GLN A 336 -41.74 10.09 -14.70
C GLN A 336 -42.92 10.96 -15.12
N GLU A 337 -43.10 12.13 -14.53
CA GLU A 337 -44.17 13.09 -14.90
C GLU A 337 -44.03 13.53 -16.35
N ALA A 338 -42.86 13.87 -16.84
CA ALA A 338 -42.61 14.22 -18.23
C ALA A 338 -42.99 13.07 -19.20
N MET A 339 -42.65 11.82 -18.82
CA MET A 339 -43.01 10.64 -19.62
C MET A 339 -44.53 10.40 -19.64
N LEU A 340 -45.19 10.52 -18.49
CA LEU A 340 -46.65 10.42 -18.42
C LEU A 340 -47.35 11.53 -19.25
N GLY A 341 -46.82 12.75 -19.20
CA GLY A 341 -47.30 13.85 -20.06
C GLY A 341 -47.13 13.56 -21.55
N LYS A 342 -46.01 12.95 -21.97
CA LYS A 342 -45.83 12.49 -23.36
C LYS A 342 -46.90 11.48 -23.75
N ILE A 343 -47.24 10.52 -22.85
CA ILE A 343 -48.28 9.50 -23.10
C ILE A 343 -49.64 10.13 -23.35
N GLU A 344 -49.99 11.21 -22.64
CA GLU A 344 -51.27 11.92 -22.80
C GLU A 344 -51.43 12.50 -24.22
N THR A 345 -50.37 12.83 -24.91
CA THR A 345 -50.36 13.40 -26.26
C THR A 345 -50.45 12.35 -27.39
N ILE A 346 -50.34 11.06 -27.05
CA ILE A 346 -50.38 9.97 -28.05
C ILE A 346 -51.81 9.63 -28.36
N PRO A 347 -52.23 9.63 -29.66
CA PRO A 347 -53.60 9.27 -30.08
C PRO A 347 -53.95 7.83 -29.66
N VAL A 348 -55.15 7.65 -29.08
CA VAL A 348 -55.60 6.36 -28.51
C VAL A 348 -55.75 5.30 -29.62
N GLU A 349 -55.97 5.71 -30.86
CA GLU A 349 -56.11 4.85 -32.06
C GLU A 349 -54.79 4.18 -32.46
N LYS A 350 -53.65 4.66 -31.92
CA LYS A 350 -52.35 4.06 -32.19
C LYS A 350 -52.20 2.76 -31.40
N GLU A 351 -52.20 1.62 -32.08
CA GLU A 351 -52.13 0.31 -31.44
C GLU A 351 -50.76 0.08 -30.76
N ASN A 352 -49.67 0.13 -31.54
CA ASN A 352 -48.31 -0.06 -31.03
C ASN A 352 -47.67 1.29 -30.66
N VAL A 353 -47.13 1.38 -29.45
CA VAL A 353 -46.48 2.61 -28.97
C VAL A 353 -45.08 2.27 -28.41
N ILE A 354 -44.06 2.73 -29.12
CA ILE A 354 -42.66 2.57 -28.70
C ILE A 354 -42.06 3.93 -28.46
N LEU A 355 -41.50 4.09 -27.24
CA LEU A 355 -40.73 5.27 -26.83
C LEU A 355 -39.26 4.90 -26.72
N ILE A 356 -38.41 5.82 -27.12
CA ILE A 356 -36.96 5.66 -27.01
C ILE A 356 -36.42 6.85 -26.22
N GLU A 357 -35.75 6.56 -25.12
CA GLU A 357 -35.17 7.53 -24.20
C GLU A 357 -33.70 7.17 -23.91
N GLU A 358 -32.87 8.18 -23.63
CA GLU A 358 -31.44 7.96 -23.37
C GLU A 358 -31.18 7.43 -21.97
N ASP A 359 -31.89 7.97 -20.96
CA ASP A 359 -31.63 7.65 -19.54
C ASP A 359 -32.95 7.68 -18.75
N LEU A 360 -33.42 6.50 -18.38
CA LEU A 360 -34.53 6.29 -17.45
C LEU A 360 -34.29 5.10 -16.55
N ASP A 361 -34.68 5.24 -15.29
CA ASP A 361 -34.63 4.13 -14.34
C ASP A 361 -35.62 3.04 -14.67
N THR A 362 -35.26 1.77 -14.49
CA THR A 362 -36.09 0.60 -14.80
C THR A 362 -37.46 0.65 -14.13
N ALA A 363 -37.56 1.21 -12.91
CA ALA A 363 -38.85 1.38 -12.22
C ALA A 363 -39.74 2.38 -12.94
N ILE A 364 -39.20 3.50 -13.41
CA ILE A 364 -39.92 4.50 -14.19
C ILE A 364 -40.36 3.90 -15.53
N VAL A 365 -39.44 3.22 -16.23
CA VAL A 365 -39.76 2.52 -17.49
C VAL A 365 -40.93 1.58 -17.32
N ARG A 366 -40.97 0.78 -16.26
CA ARG A 366 -42.07 -0.16 -15.97
C ARG A 366 -43.39 0.57 -15.75
N ASN A 367 -43.37 1.67 -14.96
CA ASN A 367 -44.58 2.48 -14.73
C ASN A 367 -45.12 3.10 -16.05
N VAL A 368 -44.20 3.61 -16.87
CA VAL A 368 -44.54 4.17 -18.20
C VAL A 368 -45.16 3.11 -19.11
N VAL A 369 -44.56 1.91 -19.19
CA VAL A 369 -45.12 0.79 -19.98
C VAL A 369 -46.48 0.37 -19.46
N ASN A 370 -46.68 0.28 -18.15
CA ASN A 370 -47.99 0.00 -17.59
C ASN A 370 -49.04 1.05 -17.99
N ALA A 371 -48.68 2.34 -17.94
CA ALA A 371 -49.59 3.41 -18.34
C ALA A 371 -49.92 3.37 -19.87
N LEU A 372 -48.95 3.02 -20.72
CA LEU A 372 -49.17 2.83 -22.14
C LEU A 372 -50.10 1.65 -22.42
N VAL A 373 -49.89 0.51 -21.77
CA VAL A 373 -50.67 -0.72 -21.93
C VAL A 373 -52.14 -0.53 -21.49
N GLU A 374 -52.42 0.39 -20.56
CA GLU A 374 -53.79 0.74 -20.15
C GLU A 374 -54.55 1.49 -21.27
N LYS A 375 -53.83 2.29 -22.08
CA LYS A 375 -54.44 3.17 -23.11
C LYS A 375 -54.43 2.57 -24.52
N HIS A 376 -53.52 1.68 -24.85
CA HIS A 376 -53.29 1.17 -26.18
C HIS A 376 -53.38 -0.36 -26.23
N SER A 377 -53.94 -0.89 -27.36
CA SER A 377 -54.24 -2.34 -27.49
C SER A 377 -53.05 -3.18 -28.00
N GLY A 378 -52.06 -2.57 -28.62
CA GLY A 378 -50.92 -3.27 -29.23
C GLY A 378 -49.75 -3.53 -28.28
N ILE A 379 -48.58 -3.68 -28.86
CA ILE A 379 -47.32 -3.76 -28.11
C ILE A 379 -46.88 -2.34 -27.72
N CYS A 380 -46.75 -2.13 -26.43
CA CYS A 380 -46.30 -0.86 -25.86
C CYS A 380 -44.97 -1.03 -25.16
N GLY A 381 -44.05 -0.09 -25.31
CA GLY A 381 -42.76 -0.22 -24.67
C GLY A 381 -41.87 0.99 -24.65
N VAL A 382 -40.83 0.87 -23.85
CA VAL A 382 -39.77 1.86 -23.74
C VAL A 382 -38.42 1.18 -23.91
N PHE A 383 -37.63 1.74 -24.80
CA PHE A 383 -36.20 1.41 -24.97
C PHE A 383 -35.36 2.51 -24.36
N VAL A 384 -34.36 2.14 -23.58
CA VAL A 384 -33.46 3.09 -22.88
C VAL A 384 -32.03 2.78 -23.26
N GLY A 385 -31.31 3.76 -23.79
CA GLY A 385 -29.94 3.64 -24.23
C GLY A 385 -29.62 4.44 -25.48
N GLY A 386 -28.62 4.03 -26.22
CA GLY A 386 -28.16 4.66 -27.45
C GLY A 386 -27.67 3.65 -28.50
N ASP A 387 -27.47 4.12 -29.72
CA ASP A 387 -27.08 3.29 -30.87
C ASP A 387 -25.72 2.62 -30.69
N GLU A 388 -24.79 3.25 -29.94
CA GLU A 388 -23.44 2.73 -29.68
C GLU A 388 -23.43 1.71 -28.55
N GLU A 389 -24.14 2.00 -27.45
CA GLU A 389 -24.16 1.18 -26.23
C GLU A 389 -25.25 0.09 -26.24
N GLY A 390 -26.19 0.20 -27.18
CA GLY A 390 -27.37 -0.63 -27.24
C GLY A 390 -28.47 -0.14 -26.32
N TYR A 391 -29.61 -0.88 -26.34
CA TYR A 391 -30.83 -0.50 -25.64
C TYR A 391 -31.26 -1.57 -24.64
N ARG A 392 -31.64 -1.15 -23.44
CA ARG A 392 -32.47 -1.95 -22.52
C ARG A 392 -33.92 -1.65 -22.83
N PHE A 393 -34.80 -2.64 -22.74
CA PHE A 393 -36.20 -2.45 -23.03
C PHE A 393 -37.13 -3.13 -22.03
N ILE A 394 -38.31 -2.57 -21.85
CA ILE A 394 -39.47 -3.22 -21.27
C ILE A 394 -40.62 -3.03 -22.28
N LEU A 395 -41.27 -4.13 -22.64
CA LEU A 395 -42.44 -4.13 -23.51
C LEU A 395 -43.60 -4.84 -22.82
N GLY A 396 -44.80 -4.37 -23.03
CA GLY A 396 -46.01 -4.95 -22.47
C GLY A 396 -47.20 -4.91 -23.47
N SER A 397 -48.18 -5.77 -23.23
CA SER A 397 -49.45 -5.77 -23.92
C SER A 397 -50.54 -6.47 -23.11
N LYS A 398 -51.79 -6.02 -23.26
CA LYS A 398 -52.98 -6.72 -22.71
C LYS A 398 -53.59 -7.70 -23.69
N THR A 399 -53.33 -7.54 -24.97
CA THR A 399 -54.03 -8.26 -26.03
C THR A 399 -53.15 -9.21 -26.85
N LYS A 400 -51.84 -8.93 -26.89
CA LYS A 400 -50.85 -9.73 -27.66
C LYS A 400 -49.91 -10.47 -26.68
N ASP A 401 -49.45 -11.66 -27.08
CA ASP A 401 -48.46 -12.40 -26.28
C ASP A 401 -47.06 -11.81 -26.46
N CYS A 402 -46.56 -11.14 -25.46
CA CYS A 402 -45.22 -10.51 -25.49
C CYS A 402 -44.07 -11.52 -25.68
N ARG A 403 -44.27 -12.81 -25.43
CA ARG A 403 -43.24 -13.83 -25.63
C ARG A 403 -42.94 -14.04 -27.13
N GLU A 404 -43.97 -13.88 -27.99
CA GLU A 404 -43.82 -13.91 -29.45
C GLU A 404 -42.94 -12.74 -29.89
N THR A 405 -43.20 -11.52 -29.37
CA THR A 405 -42.39 -10.33 -29.63
C THR A 405 -40.96 -10.54 -29.15
N ALA A 406 -40.75 -11.19 -27.99
CA ALA A 406 -39.40 -11.51 -27.51
C ALA A 406 -38.64 -12.44 -28.47
N THR A 407 -39.33 -13.42 -29.07
CA THR A 407 -38.73 -14.33 -30.05
C THR A 407 -38.34 -13.57 -31.32
N GLN A 408 -39.27 -12.75 -31.85
CA GLN A 408 -39.03 -11.91 -33.03
C GLN A 408 -37.84 -10.94 -32.83
N LEU A 409 -37.75 -10.27 -31.66
CA LEU A 409 -36.63 -9.40 -31.34
C LEU A 409 -35.30 -10.16 -31.21
N ARG A 410 -35.32 -11.41 -30.74
CA ARG A 410 -34.13 -12.26 -30.69
C ARG A 410 -33.67 -12.64 -32.10
N GLU A 411 -34.60 -12.98 -32.99
CA GLU A 411 -34.29 -13.32 -34.38
C GLU A 411 -33.78 -12.11 -35.18
N ALA A 412 -34.43 -10.95 -35.01
CA ALA A 412 -34.09 -9.75 -35.77
C ALA A 412 -32.84 -9.04 -35.29
N PHE A 413 -32.62 -8.96 -33.99
CA PHE A 413 -31.58 -8.12 -33.36
C PHE A 413 -30.67 -8.86 -32.35
N GLY A 414 -30.80 -10.17 -32.17
CA GLY A 414 -30.07 -10.93 -31.20
C GLY A 414 -30.40 -10.53 -29.74
N ALA A 415 -31.63 -10.07 -29.49
CA ALA A 415 -32.04 -9.58 -28.19
C ALA A 415 -31.88 -10.64 -27.11
N LYS A 416 -31.39 -10.20 -25.93
CA LYS A 416 -31.25 -11.03 -24.74
C LYS A 416 -32.30 -10.60 -23.71
N GLY A 417 -33.02 -11.57 -23.15
CA GLY A 417 -34.06 -11.28 -22.17
C GLY A 417 -35.26 -12.24 -22.32
N GLY A 418 -36.36 -11.88 -21.65
CA GLY A 418 -37.62 -12.66 -21.67
C GLY A 418 -38.59 -12.11 -20.64
N GLY A 419 -39.63 -12.89 -20.34
CA GLY A 419 -40.65 -12.52 -19.37
C GLY A 419 -41.92 -13.37 -19.50
N SER A 420 -43.04 -12.76 -19.19
CA SER A 420 -44.36 -13.39 -19.22
C SER A 420 -45.13 -13.03 -20.54
N GLN A 421 -46.31 -13.59 -20.67
CA GLN A 421 -47.23 -13.25 -21.75
C GLN A 421 -47.59 -11.76 -21.79
N VAL A 422 -47.69 -11.10 -20.65
CA VAL A 422 -48.12 -9.70 -20.55
C VAL A 422 -46.98 -8.69 -20.56
N MET A 423 -45.75 -9.09 -20.21
CA MET A 423 -44.57 -8.18 -20.13
C MET A 423 -43.28 -8.92 -20.33
N ILE A 424 -42.38 -8.35 -21.10
CA ILE A 424 -41.01 -8.81 -21.32
C ILE A 424 -40.04 -7.69 -21.06
N GLN A 425 -38.79 -8.04 -20.70
CA GLN A 425 -37.68 -7.12 -20.55
C GLN A 425 -36.42 -7.73 -21.12
N GLY A 426 -35.50 -6.88 -21.57
CA GLY A 426 -34.25 -7.37 -22.14
C GLY A 426 -33.33 -6.26 -22.58
N SER A 427 -32.34 -6.65 -23.40
CA SER A 427 -31.42 -5.74 -24.07
C SER A 427 -31.18 -6.19 -25.52
N LEU A 428 -30.87 -5.25 -26.38
CA LEU A 428 -30.49 -5.50 -27.77
C LEU A 428 -29.51 -4.42 -28.26
N ALA A 429 -28.80 -4.72 -29.35
CA ALA A 429 -27.91 -3.80 -30.03
C ALA A 429 -28.50 -3.58 -31.46
N ALA A 430 -29.14 -2.44 -31.66
CA ALA A 430 -29.67 -2.01 -32.95
C ALA A 430 -29.80 -0.48 -32.96
N SER A 431 -29.88 0.14 -34.15
CA SER A 431 -30.11 1.57 -34.20
C SER A 431 -31.58 1.91 -33.87
N LYS A 432 -31.80 3.11 -33.34
CA LYS A 432 -33.13 3.66 -33.05
C LYS A 432 -34.13 3.50 -34.25
N GLU A 433 -33.62 3.79 -35.44
CA GLU A 433 -34.43 3.68 -36.65
C GLU A 433 -34.93 2.24 -36.92
N LYS A 434 -34.05 1.24 -36.77
CA LYS A 434 -34.40 -0.17 -36.94
C LYS A 434 -35.40 -0.65 -35.90
N ILE A 435 -35.23 -0.20 -34.63
CA ILE A 435 -36.17 -0.53 -33.54
C ILE A 435 -37.56 0.03 -33.88
N LEU A 436 -37.65 1.31 -34.28
CA LEU A 436 -38.94 1.92 -34.61
C LEU A 436 -39.57 1.29 -35.82
N SER A 437 -38.83 1.01 -36.90
CA SER A 437 -39.34 0.35 -38.12
C SER A 437 -39.94 -1.04 -37.82
N PHE A 438 -39.31 -1.81 -36.92
CA PHE A 438 -39.76 -3.13 -36.52
C PHE A 438 -41.20 -3.16 -35.94
N PHE A 439 -41.64 -2.09 -35.27
CA PHE A 439 -42.99 -2.00 -34.68
C PHE A 439 -43.97 -1.19 -35.50
N LEU A 440 -43.54 -0.62 -36.65
CA LEU A 440 -44.40 0.11 -37.58
C LEU A 440 -45.01 -0.80 -38.65
N GLU A 441 -44.44 -2.00 -38.83
CA GLU A 441 -45.01 -3.08 -39.65
C GLU A 441 -46.06 -3.87 -38.83
#